data_fd1b7d2f0e5269431bb18ddcb0357be4
#
_entry.id   fd1b7d2f0e5269431bb18ddcb0357be4
#
_cell.length_a   1.000
_cell.length_b   1.000
_cell.length_c   1.000
_cell.angle_alpha   90.00
_cell.angle_beta   90.00
_cell.angle_gamma   90.00
#
_symmetry.space_group_name_H-M   'P 1'
#
loop_
_entity.id
_entity.type
_entity.pdbx_description
1 polymer ?
#
loop_
_entity_poly.entity_id
_entity_poly.type
_entity_poly.pdbx_seq_one_letter_code
_entity_poly.pdbx_strand_id
1 'polypeptide(L)'
;MFYDRLFSSLDFTLPGAATGRRGFPKEAMVCAFIVMKCEGFAQITDLADYLDNNRLIAHYCGFNIMEPLPSYWTYDRFLKKMDNAALKEIMAAQVKKLYEMGIVDASFIGLDSTPVMANTKQNNPKSFAKSKFSKENHPKSDPDCALGVHSASNQHNERRYEFYWGYKSHVLVDCILSLIHI
;
A
#
# COMPACT_ATOMS: atom_id res chain seq x y z
N MET A 1 13.09 -13.97 15.46
CA MET A 1 13.47 -12.90 14.51
C MET A 1 12.25 -12.03 14.22
N PHE A 2 12.38 -10.76 13.79
CA PHE A 2 11.21 -9.86 13.63
C PHE A 2 10.16 -10.41 12.64
N TYR A 3 10.56 -10.72 11.41
CA TYR A 3 9.65 -11.24 10.39
C TYR A 3 9.04 -12.60 10.71
N ASP A 4 9.76 -13.49 11.38
CA ASP A 4 9.23 -14.76 11.87
C ASP A 4 8.03 -14.54 12.81
N ARG A 5 8.19 -13.68 13.82
CA ARG A 5 7.11 -13.33 14.75
C ARG A 5 5.96 -12.61 14.07
N LEU A 6 6.29 -11.64 13.18
CA LEU A 6 5.29 -10.87 12.46
C LEU A 6 4.39 -11.79 11.63
N PHE A 7 4.99 -12.64 10.79
CA PHE A 7 4.22 -13.48 9.87
C PHE A 7 3.54 -14.66 10.57
N SER A 8 4.12 -15.20 11.64
CA SER A 8 3.43 -16.20 12.48
C SER A 8 2.19 -15.65 13.17
N SER A 9 2.09 -14.34 13.38
CA SER A 9 0.91 -13.69 13.95
C SER A 9 -0.17 -13.37 12.92
N LEU A 10 0.17 -13.36 11.63
CA LEU A 10 -0.76 -13.12 10.53
C LEU A 10 -1.45 -14.42 10.16
N ASP A 11 -2.72 -14.53 10.49
CA ASP A 11 -3.56 -15.68 10.12
C ASP A 11 -4.54 -15.24 9.02
N PHE A 12 -4.20 -15.51 7.78
CA PHE A 12 -5.06 -15.25 6.64
C PHE A 12 -4.81 -16.26 5.52
N THR A 13 -5.86 -16.55 4.76
CA THR A 13 -5.81 -17.43 3.59
C THR A 13 -6.45 -16.74 2.41
N LEU A 14 -5.78 -16.77 1.27
CA LEU A 14 -6.28 -16.20 0.03
C LEU A 14 -6.80 -17.31 -0.90
N PRO A 15 -7.92 -17.08 -1.61
CA PRO A 15 -8.46 -18.07 -2.53
C PRO A 15 -7.44 -18.42 -3.61
N GLY A 16 -7.08 -19.70 -3.71
CA GLY A 16 -6.19 -20.25 -4.72
C GLY A 16 -6.88 -20.35 -6.09
N ALA A 17 -6.09 -20.53 -7.15
CA ALA A 17 -6.62 -20.92 -8.45
C ALA A 17 -7.03 -22.40 -8.39
N ALA A 18 -8.28 -22.69 -8.81
CA ALA A 18 -8.79 -24.08 -8.81
C ALA A 18 -8.13 -24.98 -9.86
N THR A 19 -7.59 -24.38 -10.93
CA THR A 19 -7.03 -25.11 -12.08
C THR A 19 -5.77 -24.42 -12.62
N GLY A 20 -4.86 -25.19 -13.20
CA GLY A 20 -3.65 -24.69 -13.87
C GLY A 20 -2.35 -24.95 -13.09
N ARG A 21 -1.23 -24.47 -13.64
CA ARG A 21 0.08 -24.52 -12.99
C ARG A 21 0.05 -23.76 -11.67
N ARG A 22 0.47 -24.42 -10.58
CA ARG A 22 0.61 -23.76 -9.29
C ARG A 22 1.63 -22.62 -9.40
N GLY A 23 1.17 -21.41 -9.14
CA GLY A 23 2.05 -20.25 -8.98
C GLY A 23 2.64 -20.18 -7.58
N PHE A 24 3.33 -19.10 -7.27
CA PHE A 24 3.78 -18.84 -5.91
C PHE A 24 2.59 -18.66 -4.96
N PRO A 25 2.73 -19.06 -3.67
CA PRO A 25 1.68 -18.84 -2.68
C PRO A 25 1.30 -17.36 -2.59
N LYS A 26 0.01 -17.05 -2.64
CA LYS A 26 -0.46 -15.66 -2.61
C LYS A 26 -0.16 -14.99 -1.28
N GLU A 27 -0.25 -15.76 -0.21
CA GLU A 27 0.10 -15.33 1.15
C GLU A 27 1.56 -14.91 1.22
N ALA A 28 2.47 -15.72 0.65
CA ALA A 28 3.89 -15.39 0.58
C ALA A 28 4.15 -14.10 -0.22
N MET A 29 3.39 -13.88 -1.30
CA MET A 29 3.48 -12.64 -2.08
C MET A 29 3.03 -11.42 -1.27
N VAL A 30 1.94 -11.52 -0.50
CA VAL A 30 1.50 -10.44 0.40
C VAL A 30 2.54 -10.17 1.49
N CYS A 31 3.08 -11.22 2.14
CA CYS A 31 4.14 -11.07 3.13
C CYS A 31 5.38 -10.38 2.54
N ALA A 32 5.76 -10.70 1.31
CA ALA A 32 6.87 -10.02 0.62
C ALA A 32 6.61 -8.51 0.44
N PHE A 33 5.38 -8.09 0.10
CA PHE A 33 5.04 -6.67 0.03
C PHE A 33 5.00 -6.00 1.41
N ILE A 34 4.70 -6.72 2.49
CA ILE A 34 4.86 -6.21 3.85
C ILE A 34 6.34 -5.96 4.13
N VAL A 35 7.24 -6.91 3.77
CA VAL A 35 8.69 -6.69 3.86
C VAL A 35 9.11 -5.44 3.09
N MET A 36 8.64 -5.28 1.85
CA MET A 36 8.92 -4.10 1.03
C MET A 36 8.62 -2.79 1.77
N LYS A 37 7.48 -2.75 2.48
CA LYS A 37 7.05 -1.57 3.24
C LYS A 37 7.86 -1.39 4.52
N CYS A 38 8.16 -2.47 5.25
CA CYS A 38 8.96 -2.42 6.46
C CYS A 38 10.40 -1.97 6.21
N GLU A 39 11.00 -2.40 5.09
CA GLU A 39 12.36 -2.03 4.69
C GLU A 39 12.40 -0.68 3.93
N GLY A 40 11.25 -0.09 3.59
CA GLY A 40 11.17 1.20 2.92
C GLY A 40 11.55 1.17 1.44
N PHE A 41 11.49 0.01 0.78
CA PHE A 41 11.80 -0.08 -0.65
C PHE A 41 10.74 0.62 -1.50
N ALA A 42 11.19 1.48 -2.41
CA ALA A 42 10.33 2.20 -3.33
C ALA A 42 9.99 1.38 -4.59
N GLN A 43 10.85 0.44 -4.98
CA GLN A 43 10.72 -0.32 -6.21
C GLN A 43 10.60 -1.83 -5.93
N ILE A 44 9.82 -2.52 -6.78
CA ILE A 44 9.66 -3.98 -6.69
C ILE A 44 10.97 -4.71 -7.04
N THR A 45 11.82 -4.11 -7.86
CA THR A 45 13.16 -4.62 -8.17
C THR A 45 13.98 -4.77 -6.90
N ASP A 46 13.97 -3.76 -6.02
CA ASP A 46 14.72 -3.76 -4.78
C ASP A 46 14.20 -4.87 -3.84
N LEU A 47 12.89 -5.09 -3.81
CA LEU A 47 12.28 -6.21 -3.07
C LEU A 47 12.77 -7.56 -3.59
N ALA A 48 12.75 -7.77 -4.92
CA ALA A 48 13.16 -9.03 -5.52
C ALA A 48 14.62 -9.34 -5.21
N ASP A 49 15.51 -8.36 -5.41
CA ASP A 49 16.95 -8.48 -5.13
C ASP A 49 17.20 -8.71 -3.63
N TYR A 50 16.45 -8.01 -2.77
CA TYR A 50 16.57 -8.18 -1.32
C TYR A 50 16.22 -9.59 -0.87
N LEU A 51 15.10 -10.15 -1.35
CA LEU A 51 14.67 -11.50 -0.98
C LEU A 51 15.60 -12.59 -1.55
N ASP A 52 16.14 -12.39 -2.74
CA ASP A 52 17.14 -13.29 -3.32
C ASP A 52 18.43 -13.34 -2.49
N ASN A 53 18.86 -12.21 -1.94
CA ASN A 53 20.03 -12.12 -1.07
C ASN A 53 19.74 -12.51 0.39
N ASN A 54 18.46 -12.49 0.82
CA ASN A 54 18.04 -12.78 2.18
C ASN A 54 17.04 -13.96 2.22
N ARG A 55 17.51 -15.14 1.83
CA ARG A 55 16.70 -16.37 1.71
C ARG A 55 15.94 -16.72 2.98
N LEU A 56 16.47 -16.40 4.15
CA LEU A 56 15.79 -16.64 5.42
C LEU A 56 14.52 -15.77 5.56
N ILE A 57 14.55 -14.52 5.11
CA ILE A 57 13.37 -13.65 5.10
C ILE A 57 12.35 -14.15 4.08
N ALA A 58 12.81 -14.60 2.91
CA ALA A 58 11.95 -15.23 1.91
C ALA A 58 11.25 -16.48 2.48
N HIS A 59 11.95 -17.29 3.28
CA HIS A 59 11.37 -18.42 3.98
C HIS A 59 10.27 -18.01 4.98
N TYR A 60 10.52 -16.96 5.77
CA TYR A 60 9.49 -16.43 6.69
C TYR A 60 8.27 -15.88 5.96
N CYS A 61 8.43 -15.34 4.76
CA CYS A 61 7.29 -14.97 3.91
C CYS A 61 6.45 -16.19 3.47
N GLY A 62 7.02 -17.41 3.52
CA GLY A 62 6.36 -18.64 3.08
C GLY A 62 6.78 -19.12 1.70
N PHE A 63 7.88 -18.62 1.13
CA PHE A 63 8.45 -19.15 -0.11
C PHE A 63 9.27 -20.41 0.13
N ASN A 64 9.24 -21.32 -0.85
CA ASN A 64 10.17 -22.44 -0.89
C ASN A 64 11.56 -21.92 -1.34
N ILE A 65 12.50 -21.86 -0.40
CA ILE A 65 13.85 -21.34 -0.65
C ILE A 65 14.75 -22.29 -1.46
N MET A 66 14.32 -23.52 -1.66
CA MET A 66 15.02 -24.51 -2.51
C MET A 66 14.70 -24.31 -4.00
N GLU A 67 13.72 -23.49 -4.31
CA GLU A 67 13.30 -23.13 -5.65
C GLU A 67 13.66 -21.66 -5.97
N PRO A 68 13.68 -21.29 -7.26
CA PRO A 68 13.82 -19.88 -7.65
C PRO A 68 12.71 -19.03 -7.06
N LEU A 69 13.05 -17.87 -6.50
CA LEU A 69 12.08 -16.92 -5.97
C LEU A 69 11.34 -16.16 -7.09
N PRO A 70 10.23 -15.48 -6.77
CA PRO A 70 9.49 -14.70 -7.75
C PRO A 70 10.34 -13.58 -8.36
N SER A 71 10.36 -13.47 -9.67
CA SER A 71 10.97 -12.32 -10.35
C SER A 71 10.11 -11.06 -10.21
N TYR A 72 10.70 -9.90 -10.49
CA TYR A 72 10.01 -8.61 -10.59
C TYR A 72 8.67 -8.70 -11.35
N TRP A 73 8.67 -9.34 -12.52
CA TRP A 73 7.46 -9.50 -13.33
C TRP A 73 6.36 -10.31 -12.65
N THR A 74 6.72 -11.23 -11.78
CA THR A 74 5.76 -12.04 -11.02
C THR A 74 5.09 -11.18 -9.96
N TYR A 75 5.86 -10.36 -9.24
CA TYR A 75 5.33 -9.40 -8.27
C TYR A 75 4.44 -8.35 -8.93
N ASP A 76 4.87 -7.76 -10.04
CA ASP A 76 4.09 -6.76 -10.79
C ASP A 76 2.74 -7.33 -11.27
N ARG A 77 2.76 -8.53 -11.85
CA ARG A 77 1.52 -9.22 -12.25
C ARG A 77 0.62 -9.57 -11.09
N PHE A 78 1.20 -9.93 -9.93
CA PHE A 78 0.43 -10.21 -8.73
C PHE A 78 -0.32 -8.96 -8.26
N LEU A 79 0.35 -7.81 -8.14
CA LEU A 79 -0.29 -6.54 -7.76
C LEU A 79 -1.42 -6.15 -8.70
N LYS A 80 -1.23 -6.30 -10.02
CA LYS A 80 -2.26 -5.96 -11.02
C LYS A 80 -3.49 -6.86 -10.97
N LYS A 81 -3.35 -8.09 -10.43
CA LYS A 81 -4.44 -9.08 -10.36
C LYS A 81 -5.01 -9.25 -8.97
N MET A 82 -4.38 -8.67 -7.97
CA MET A 82 -4.82 -8.82 -6.58
C MET A 82 -6.16 -8.13 -6.36
N ASP A 83 -7.08 -8.83 -5.74
CA ASP A 83 -8.36 -8.26 -5.35
C ASP A 83 -8.20 -7.38 -4.11
N ASN A 84 -8.50 -6.10 -4.25
CA ASN A 84 -8.46 -5.13 -3.15
C ASN A 84 -9.50 -5.43 -2.06
N ALA A 85 -10.60 -6.08 -2.39
CA ALA A 85 -11.60 -6.47 -1.39
C ALA A 85 -11.00 -7.49 -0.40
N ALA A 86 -10.30 -8.51 -0.91
CA ALA A 86 -9.63 -9.50 -0.07
C ALA A 86 -8.56 -8.87 0.84
N LEU A 87 -7.81 -7.87 0.35
CA LEU A 87 -6.84 -7.14 1.19
C LEU A 87 -7.52 -6.33 2.29
N LYS A 88 -8.66 -5.71 2.00
CA LYS A 88 -9.46 -4.97 3.00
C LYS A 88 -9.99 -5.90 4.08
N GLU A 89 -10.46 -7.09 3.73
CA GLU A 89 -10.93 -8.10 4.68
C GLU A 89 -9.79 -8.56 5.60
N ILE A 90 -8.60 -8.83 5.05
CA ILE A 90 -7.42 -9.18 5.84
C ILE A 90 -7.08 -8.06 6.83
N MET A 91 -7.04 -6.81 6.35
CA MET A 91 -6.75 -5.65 7.20
C MET A 91 -7.80 -5.50 8.31
N ALA A 92 -9.09 -5.60 7.99
CA ALA A 92 -10.17 -5.50 8.96
C ALA A 92 -10.08 -6.61 10.02
N ALA A 93 -9.73 -7.84 9.63
CA ALA A 93 -9.53 -8.94 10.56
C ALA A 93 -8.37 -8.68 11.53
N GLN A 94 -7.24 -8.11 11.05
CA GLN A 94 -6.12 -7.75 11.92
C GLN A 94 -6.49 -6.62 12.90
N VAL A 95 -7.18 -5.58 12.44
CA VAL A 95 -7.66 -4.49 13.32
C VAL A 95 -8.62 -5.04 14.40
N LYS A 96 -9.55 -5.92 14.02
CA LYS A 96 -10.46 -6.58 14.96
C LYS A 96 -9.69 -7.37 16.03
N LYS A 97 -8.67 -8.13 15.61
CA LYS A 97 -7.81 -8.88 16.54
C LYS A 97 -7.09 -7.97 17.55
N LEU A 98 -6.55 -6.83 17.07
CA LEU A 98 -5.91 -5.84 17.93
C LEU A 98 -6.90 -5.22 18.92
N TYR A 99 -8.13 -4.97 18.49
CA TYR A 99 -9.21 -4.48 19.36
C TYR A 99 -9.58 -5.52 20.45
N GLU A 100 -9.76 -6.77 20.06
CA GLU A 100 -10.07 -7.88 20.99
C GLU A 100 -8.94 -8.12 22.01
N MET A 101 -7.70 -7.82 21.65
CA MET A 101 -6.54 -7.87 22.55
C MET A 101 -6.44 -6.64 23.46
N GLY A 102 -7.33 -5.65 23.33
CA GLY A 102 -7.31 -4.40 24.10
C GLY A 102 -6.14 -3.48 23.76
N ILE A 103 -5.50 -3.67 22.59
CA ILE A 103 -4.39 -2.83 22.12
C ILE A 103 -4.95 -1.55 21.49
N VAL A 104 -6.05 -1.66 20.75
CA VAL A 104 -6.75 -0.53 20.12
C VAL A 104 -7.91 -0.11 21.02
N ASP A 105 -7.94 1.16 21.40
CA ASP A 105 -9.05 1.78 22.13
C ASP A 105 -9.82 2.71 21.17
N ALA A 106 -11.03 2.32 20.83
CA ALA A 106 -11.89 3.09 19.92
C ALA A 106 -12.54 4.32 20.59
N SER A 107 -12.18 4.67 21.83
CA SER A 107 -12.75 5.84 22.55
C SER A 107 -12.34 7.17 21.93
N PHE A 108 -11.16 7.22 21.31
CA PHE A 108 -10.64 8.41 20.63
C PHE A 108 -10.15 8.04 19.23
N ILE A 109 -10.97 8.31 18.23
CA ILE A 109 -10.64 8.03 16.83
C ILE A 109 -10.34 9.34 16.10
N GLY A 110 -9.18 9.43 15.49
CA GLY A 110 -8.82 10.48 14.54
C GLY A 110 -9.11 10.06 13.11
N LEU A 111 -9.65 10.96 12.31
CA LEU A 111 -9.79 10.78 10.87
C LEU A 111 -8.85 11.76 10.16
N ASP A 112 -7.91 11.24 9.42
CA ASP A 112 -7.03 12.02 8.56
C ASP A 112 -7.23 11.67 7.10
N SER A 113 -6.91 12.61 6.21
CA SER A 113 -7.00 12.40 4.78
C SER A 113 -5.76 12.91 4.06
N THR A 114 -5.11 12.02 3.35
CA THR A 114 -3.89 12.33 2.59
C THR A 114 -4.17 12.27 1.09
N PRO A 115 -3.69 13.25 0.30
CA PRO A 115 -3.79 13.21 -1.15
C PRO A 115 -2.90 12.11 -1.72
N VAL A 116 -3.44 11.29 -2.61
CA VAL A 116 -2.71 10.32 -3.42
C VAL A 116 -2.72 10.83 -4.86
N MET A 117 -1.59 11.38 -5.30
CA MET A 117 -1.49 11.96 -6.63
C MET A 117 -1.46 10.87 -7.71
N ALA A 118 -2.34 10.99 -8.71
CA ALA A 118 -2.33 10.12 -9.87
C ALA A 118 -1.10 10.40 -10.75
N ASN A 119 -0.55 9.35 -11.35
CA ASN A 119 0.56 9.49 -12.30
C ASN A 119 0.05 10.01 -13.65
N THR A 120 -0.21 11.30 -13.72
CA THR A 120 -0.77 11.97 -14.89
C THR A 120 0.12 13.08 -15.40
N LYS A 121 -0.02 13.39 -16.71
CA LYS A 121 0.72 14.51 -17.32
C LYS A 121 0.39 15.85 -16.65
N GLN A 122 -0.84 16.02 -16.16
CA GLN A 122 -1.31 17.24 -15.48
C GLN A 122 -0.61 17.48 -14.15
N ASN A 123 -0.30 16.41 -13.41
CA ASN A 123 0.43 16.51 -12.13
C ASN A 123 1.94 16.74 -12.32
N ASN A 124 2.47 16.53 -13.52
CA ASN A 124 3.90 16.74 -13.76
C ASN A 124 4.23 18.25 -13.68
N PRO A 125 5.12 18.69 -12.76
CA PRO A 125 5.54 20.08 -12.64
C PRO A 125 6.14 20.64 -13.92
N LYS A 126 6.82 19.80 -14.71
CA LYS A 126 7.45 20.17 -15.97
C LYS A 126 6.46 20.27 -17.14
N SER A 127 5.19 19.97 -16.93
CA SER A 127 4.18 20.08 -17.98
C SER A 127 3.74 21.52 -18.18
N PHE A 128 3.88 22.05 -19.38
CA PHE A 128 3.45 23.40 -19.79
C PHE A 128 1.99 23.45 -20.26
N ALA A 129 1.18 22.44 -19.99
CA ALA A 129 -0.22 22.41 -20.38
C ALA A 129 -0.97 23.59 -19.73
N LYS A 130 -1.60 24.44 -20.55
CA LYS A 130 -2.51 25.48 -20.06
C LYS A 130 -3.72 24.83 -19.36
N SER A 131 -4.16 25.43 -18.25
CA SER A 131 -5.36 24.99 -17.51
C SER A 131 -5.33 23.50 -17.09
N LYS A 132 -4.15 22.98 -16.74
CA LYS A 132 -3.97 21.56 -16.38
C LYS A 132 -4.82 21.10 -15.19
N PHE A 133 -5.27 22.01 -14.34
CA PHE A 133 -6.14 21.75 -13.20
C PHE A 133 -7.57 22.29 -13.42
N SER A 134 -8.09 22.21 -14.64
CA SER A 134 -9.48 22.48 -14.96
C SER A 134 -10.26 21.16 -15.11
N LYS A 135 -11.51 21.11 -14.64
CA LYS A 135 -12.38 19.94 -14.79
C LYS A 135 -12.58 19.52 -16.27
N GLU A 136 -12.45 20.45 -17.20
CA GLU A 136 -12.52 20.20 -18.63
C GLU A 136 -11.32 19.43 -19.17
N ASN A 137 -10.18 19.49 -18.47
CA ASN A 137 -8.93 18.81 -18.86
C ASN A 137 -8.66 17.56 -18.04
N HIS A 138 -9.66 16.73 -17.89
CA HIS A 138 -9.56 15.46 -17.16
C HIS A 138 -8.44 14.56 -17.74
N PRO A 139 -7.59 13.95 -16.89
CA PRO A 139 -6.53 13.06 -17.35
C PRO A 139 -7.06 11.82 -18.07
N LYS A 140 -6.63 11.62 -19.31
CA LYS A 140 -7.00 10.40 -20.09
C LYS A 140 -6.27 9.14 -19.59
N SER A 141 -5.12 9.31 -18.92
CA SER A 141 -4.31 8.20 -18.39
C SER A 141 -4.90 7.56 -17.14
N ASP A 142 -5.76 8.29 -16.43
CA ASP A 142 -6.44 7.83 -15.23
C ASP A 142 -7.83 8.47 -15.17
N PRO A 143 -8.83 7.84 -15.80
CA PRO A 143 -10.18 8.39 -15.90
C PRO A 143 -10.95 8.39 -14.57
N ASP A 144 -10.49 7.66 -13.57
CA ASP A 144 -11.15 7.54 -12.27
C ASP A 144 -10.64 8.57 -11.26
N CYS A 145 -9.52 9.25 -11.55
CA CYS A 145 -8.99 10.28 -10.65
C CYS A 145 -9.86 11.53 -10.62
N ALA A 146 -9.88 12.23 -9.50
CA ALA A 146 -10.61 13.48 -9.32
C ALA A 146 -9.69 14.68 -9.15
N LEU A 147 -10.17 15.89 -9.50
CA LEU A 147 -9.48 17.13 -9.19
C LEU A 147 -9.62 17.41 -7.69
N GLY A 148 -8.51 17.37 -6.99
CA GLY A 148 -8.41 17.68 -5.57
C GLY A 148 -7.66 18.99 -5.31
N VAL A 149 -7.84 19.52 -4.12
CA VAL A 149 -7.08 20.65 -3.60
C VAL A 149 -6.48 20.26 -2.25
N HIS A 150 -5.20 20.56 -2.10
CA HIS A 150 -4.49 20.48 -0.83
C HIS A 150 -4.17 21.91 -0.38
N SER A 151 -4.41 22.20 0.89
CA SER A 151 -4.08 23.50 1.47
C SER A 151 -3.12 23.30 2.63
N ALA A 152 -2.04 24.08 2.63
CA ALA A 152 -1.14 24.18 3.76
C ALA A 152 -1.11 25.63 4.23
N SER A 153 -1.11 25.85 5.55
CA SER A 153 -0.81 27.18 6.12
C SER A 153 0.64 27.22 6.57
N ASN A 154 1.30 28.32 6.28
CA ASN A 154 2.64 28.60 6.81
C ASN A 154 2.56 29.24 8.21
N GLN A 155 3.71 29.54 8.82
CA GLN A 155 3.81 30.20 10.14
C GLN A 155 3.14 31.59 10.18
N HIS A 156 2.88 32.21 9.02
CA HIS A 156 2.25 33.53 8.89
C HIS A 156 0.75 33.46 8.55
N ASN A 157 0.12 32.25 8.72
CA ASN A 157 -1.28 32.00 8.36
C ASN A 157 -1.66 32.23 6.89
N GLU A 158 -0.69 32.34 6.00
CA GLU A 158 -0.96 32.37 4.57
C GLU A 158 -1.36 30.95 4.10
N ARG A 159 -2.54 30.86 3.49
CA ARG A 159 -3.02 29.60 2.91
C ARG A 159 -2.51 29.46 1.48
N ARG A 160 -1.71 28.44 1.25
CA ARG A 160 -1.33 28.03 -0.10
C ARG A 160 -2.25 26.87 -0.55
N TYR A 161 -2.83 27.03 -1.73
CA TYR A 161 -3.66 26.01 -2.35
C TYR A 161 -2.87 25.33 -3.47
N GLU A 162 -2.75 24.00 -3.38
CA GLU A 162 -2.14 23.19 -4.41
C GLU A 162 -3.20 22.25 -5.01
N PHE A 163 -3.41 22.36 -6.32
CA PHE A 163 -4.34 21.51 -7.04
C PHE A 163 -3.61 20.26 -7.54
N TYR A 164 -4.30 19.14 -7.52
CA TYR A 164 -3.79 17.88 -8.04
C TYR A 164 -4.92 17.04 -8.63
N TRP A 165 -4.58 16.16 -9.56
CA TRP A 165 -5.44 15.07 -10.00
C TRP A 165 -5.07 13.80 -9.21
N GLY A 166 -6.04 13.14 -8.62
CA GLY A 166 -5.77 11.95 -7.81
C GLY A 166 -6.93 11.52 -6.95
N TYR A 167 -6.58 10.94 -5.82
CA TYR A 167 -7.49 10.34 -4.86
C TYR A 167 -7.25 10.93 -3.47
N LYS A 168 -8.20 10.75 -2.57
CA LYS A 168 -7.99 10.97 -1.14
C LYS A 168 -8.02 9.64 -0.42
N SER A 169 -6.94 9.33 0.28
CA SER A 169 -6.91 8.23 1.23
C SER A 169 -7.39 8.75 2.58
N HIS A 170 -8.46 8.17 3.11
CA HIS A 170 -8.95 8.47 4.46
C HIS A 170 -8.50 7.35 5.38
N VAL A 171 -7.81 7.72 6.46
CA VAL A 171 -7.29 6.79 7.45
C VAL A 171 -7.93 7.11 8.79
N LEU A 172 -8.51 6.08 9.41
CA LEU A 172 -8.96 6.13 10.79
C LEU A 172 -7.84 5.59 11.66
N VAL A 173 -7.45 6.37 12.66
CA VAL A 173 -6.39 5.99 13.60
C VAL A 173 -6.90 6.11 15.03
N ASP A 174 -6.43 5.22 15.89
CA ASP A 174 -6.59 5.36 17.33
C ASP A 174 -5.66 6.48 17.80
N CYS A 175 -6.22 7.55 18.38
CA CYS A 175 -5.44 8.71 18.83
C CYS A 175 -4.55 8.42 20.04
N ILE A 176 -4.82 7.38 20.81
CA ILE A 176 -4.01 6.96 21.96
C ILE A 176 -2.74 6.24 21.45
N LEU A 177 -2.90 5.43 20.42
CA LEU A 177 -1.82 4.76 19.72
C LEU A 177 -1.17 5.64 18.64
N SER A 178 -1.44 6.93 18.59
CA SER A 178 -1.03 7.89 17.54
C SER A 178 0.43 7.78 17.07
N LEU A 179 1.17 6.84 17.59
CA LEU A 179 2.48 6.40 17.12
C LEU A 179 2.42 5.51 15.87
N ILE A 180 1.24 5.19 15.39
CA ILE A 180 1.08 4.44 14.15
C ILE A 180 1.15 5.43 12.99
N HIS A 181 2.33 5.89 12.74
CA HIS A 181 2.69 6.41 11.44
C HIS A 181 2.87 5.23 10.50
N ILE A 182 1.81 4.90 9.82
CA ILE A 182 1.86 3.97 8.70
C ILE A 182 1.54 4.74 7.43
#